data_6fd6bca7a298b0c790b5b438412128e0
#
_entry.id   6fd6bca7a298b0c790b5b438412128e0
#
_cell.length_a   1.000
_cell.length_b   1.000
_cell.length_c   1.000
_cell.angle_alpha   90.00
_cell.angle_beta   90.00
_cell.angle_gamma   90.00
#
_symmetry.space_group_name_H-M   'P 1'
#
loop_
_entity.id
_entity.type
_entity.pdbx_description
1 polymer ?
#
loop_
_entity_poly.entity_id
_entity_poly.type
_entity_poly.pdbx_seq_one_letter_code
_entity_poly.pdbx_strand_id
1 'polypeptide(L)'
;MDVLIQYMVTLAVSDGFRADELYNEVKSAFAFADLRRGEFNQLLDFITNGGKTLAQYDEFLKVEVENGLYKVNSRRVAMRHRLSIGTITSELSLRVSWLSGGSLGTIEEGFIAKLKPGNVFWFAGRSLEFVRVKEMTAYVKKSKATKGIIPSWAGGRMPLSSQLSAVFRDKLDDVAHGVEKDEEVIALRPLFKLQQELSHLPQSHEFMIESFHSRDGHHLLFYPFEGRLVHEGMASLLAYRISKIKSASYSIAMNDYGFELLTDEEIPIEQALETDDLFSIHNLLDDIQHSLNANEIARRRFRDIAHIG
;
A
#
# COMPACT_ATOMS: atom_id res chain seq x y z
N MET A 1 9.32 -8.61 -7.96
CA MET A 1 10.52 -9.14 -7.27
C MET A 1 10.17 -9.96 -6.03
N ASP A 2 9.21 -9.54 -5.21
CA ASP A 2 8.71 -10.25 -4.01
C ASP A 2 8.26 -11.69 -4.29
N VAL A 3 7.46 -11.89 -5.35
CA VAL A 3 7.02 -13.22 -5.81
C VAL A 3 8.23 -14.11 -6.14
N LEU A 4 9.25 -13.55 -6.79
CA LEU A 4 10.47 -14.30 -7.14
C LEU A 4 11.28 -14.68 -5.89
N ILE A 5 11.39 -13.77 -4.91
CA ILE A 5 12.03 -14.07 -3.62
C ILE A 5 11.30 -15.22 -2.93
N GLN A 6 9.97 -15.16 -2.88
CA GLN A 6 9.19 -16.25 -2.27
C GLN A 6 9.37 -17.57 -3.01
N TYR A 7 9.43 -17.56 -4.34
CA TYR A 7 9.71 -18.75 -5.14
C TYR A 7 11.10 -19.31 -4.83
N MET A 8 12.13 -18.46 -4.78
CA MET A 8 13.48 -18.85 -4.39
C MET A 8 13.52 -19.53 -3.02
N VAL A 9 12.85 -18.93 -2.01
CA VAL A 9 12.79 -19.52 -0.67
C VAL A 9 12.00 -20.82 -0.66
N THR A 10 10.93 -20.93 -1.47
CA THR A 10 10.14 -22.17 -1.62
C THR A 10 11.02 -23.32 -2.16
N LEU A 11 11.81 -23.07 -3.19
CA LEU A 11 12.76 -24.07 -3.71
C LEU A 11 13.85 -24.40 -2.70
N ALA A 12 14.37 -23.39 -1.99
CA ALA A 12 15.39 -23.60 -0.96
C ALA A 12 14.87 -24.45 0.22
N VAL A 13 13.59 -24.33 0.58
CA VAL A 13 12.92 -25.13 1.63
C VAL A 13 12.66 -26.58 1.18
N SER A 14 12.63 -26.83 -0.14
CA SER A 14 12.49 -28.17 -0.73
C SER A 14 13.88 -28.81 -0.95
N ASP A 15 14.22 -29.07 -2.17
CA ASP A 15 15.48 -29.75 -2.56
C ASP A 15 16.66 -28.79 -2.71
N GLY A 16 16.40 -27.49 -2.65
CA GLY A 16 17.36 -26.45 -2.97
C GLY A 16 17.41 -26.13 -4.47
N PHE A 17 18.20 -25.12 -4.84
CA PHE A 17 18.38 -24.73 -6.24
C PHE A 17 19.80 -24.25 -6.51
N ARG A 18 20.21 -24.29 -7.78
CA ARG A 18 21.44 -23.69 -8.29
C ARG A 18 21.12 -22.39 -9.01
N ALA A 19 21.91 -21.34 -8.74
CA ALA A 19 21.64 -19.99 -9.21
C ALA A 19 21.49 -19.88 -10.73
N ASP A 20 22.35 -20.57 -11.51
CA ASP A 20 22.33 -20.48 -12.98
C ASP A 20 21.12 -21.20 -13.59
N GLU A 21 20.79 -22.37 -13.03
CA GLU A 21 19.62 -23.14 -13.45
C GLU A 21 18.34 -22.36 -13.20
N LEU A 22 18.19 -21.83 -11.99
CA LEU A 22 17.03 -21.03 -11.62
C LEU A 22 16.93 -19.74 -12.41
N TYR A 23 18.03 -19.05 -12.69
CA TYR A 23 18.00 -17.85 -13.52
C TYR A 23 17.45 -18.13 -14.91
N ASN A 24 17.90 -19.22 -15.55
CA ASN A 24 17.43 -19.61 -16.88
C ASN A 24 15.94 -20.01 -16.86
N GLU A 25 15.52 -20.75 -15.83
CA GLU A 25 14.13 -21.12 -15.62
C GLU A 25 13.23 -19.88 -15.46
N VAL A 26 13.60 -18.98 -14.55
CA VAL A 26 12.83 -17.77 -14.27
C VAL A 26 12.71 -16.87 -15.50
N LYS A 27 13.76 -16.73 -16.30
CA LYS A 27 13.74 -15.98 -17.56
C LYS A 27 12.81 -16.55 -18.62
N SER A 28 12.45 -17.81 -18.54
CA SER A 28 11.46 -18.42 -19.45
C SER A 28 10.03 -17.95 -19.17
N ALA A 29 9.77 -17.43 -17.97
CA ALA A 29 8.47 -16.89 -17.61
C ALA A 29 8.30 -15.46 -18.15
N PHE A 30 7.14 -15.16 -18.74
CA PHE A 30 6.83 -13.86 -19.32
C PHE A 30 7.08 -12.69 -18.35
N ALA A 31 6.67 -12.83 -17.09
CA ALA A 31 6.79 -11.79 -16.07
C ALA A 31 8.25 -11.44 -15.70
N PHE A 32 9.21 -12.32 -16.03
CA PHE A 32 10.62 -12.16 -15.70
C PHE A 32 11.55 -12.22 -16.92
N ALA A 33 10.99 -12.14 -18.12
CA ALA A 33 11.77 -12.19 -19.38
C ALA A 33 12.85 -11.12 -19.44
N ASP A 34 12.59 -9.93 -18.88
CA ASP A 34 13.52 -8.80 -18.87
C ASP A 34 14.41 -8.74 -17.61
N LEU A 35 14.33 -9.72 -16.73
CA LEU A 35 15.12 -9.78 -15.49
C LEU A 35 16.62 -9.80 -15.81
N ARG A 36 17.36 -8.82 -15.31
CA ARG A 36 18.81 -8.72 -15.49
C ARG A 36 19.54 -9.61 -14.49
N ARG A 37 20.67 -10.14 -14.88
CA ARG A 37 21.51 -10.97 -13.99
C ARG A 37 21.91 -10.25 -12.71
N GLY A 38 22.19 -8.93 -12.79
CA GLY A 38 22.51 -8.09 -11.63
C GLY A 38 21.37 -8.04 -10.60
N GLU A 39 20.14 -7.88 -11.07
CA GLU A 39 18.95 -7.86 -10.22
C GLU A 39 18.73 -9.23 -9.57
N PHE A 40 18.85 -10.30 -10.34
CA PHE A 40 18.76 -11.66 -9.80
C PHE A 40 19.82 -11.92 -8.71
N ASN A 41 21.06 -11.48 -8.91
CA ASN A 41 22.11 -11.62 -7.90
C ASN A 41 21.83 -10.81 -6.64
N GLN A 42 21.20 -9.64 -6.75
CA GLN A 42 20.72 -8.87 -5.58
C GLN A 42 19.65 -9.62 -4.78
N LEU A 43 18.75 -10.34 -5.46
CA LEU A 43 17.77 -11.18 -4.79
C LEU A 43 18.43 -12.38 -4.09
N LEU A 44 19.44 -13.01 -4.70
CA LEU A 44 20.22 -14.06 -4.04
C LEU A 44 20.93 -13.55 -2.80
N ASP A 45 21.55 -12.35 -2.86
CA ASP A 45 22.18 -11.72 -1.70
C ASP A 45 21.15 -11.39 -0.61
N PHE A 46 19.97 -10.92 -1.01
CA PHE A 46 18.90 -10.61 -0.06
C PHE A 46 18.43 -11.86 0.72
N ILE A 47 18.22 -13.00 0.07
CA ILE A 47 17.74 -14.22 0.76
C ILE A 47 18.82 -14.92 1.59
N THR A 48 20.11 -14.66 1.30
CA THR A 48 21.23 -15.25 2.03
C THR A 48 21.74 -14.36 3.16
N ASN A 49 21.85 -13.06 2.93
CA ASN A 49 22.47 -12.10 3.85
C ASN A 49 21.48 -11.12 4.47
N GLY A 50 20.19 -11.12 4.08
CA GLY A 50 19.17 -10.21 4.58
C GLY A 50 19.39 -8.73 4.19
N GLY A 51 20.39 -8.47 3.32
CA GLY A 51 20.86 -7.12 3.01
C GLY A 51 21.64 -6.49 4.17
N LYS A 52 22.28 -5.33 3.92
CA LYS A 52 23.17 -4.66 4.90
C LYS A 52 22.49 -4.29 6.22
N THR A 53 21.18 -4.05 6.21
CA THR A 53 20.43 -3.57 7.37
C THR A 53 19.90 -4.72 8.24
N LEU A 54 19.64 -5.88 7.67
CA LEU A 54 19.03 -7.02 8.35
C LEU A 54 20.02 -8.15 8.69
N ALA A 55 21.27 -8.04 8.24
CA ALA A 55 22.31 -9.03 8.46
C ALA A 55 22.64 -9.30 9.95
N GLN A 56 22.20 -8.42 10.86
CA GLN A 56 22.37 -8.60 12.32
C GLN A 56 21.28 -9.46 12.97
N TYR A 57 20.25 -9.84 12.21
CA TYR A 57 19.13 -10.61 12.73
C TYR A 57 19.08 -11.99 12.06
N ASP A 58 19.41 -13.02 12.81
CA ASP A 58 19.43 -14.41 12.34
C ASP A 58 18.12 -14.88 11.68
N GLU A 59 17.01 -14.24 11.99
CA GLU A 59 15.70 -14.59 11.44
C GLU A 59 15.51 -14.18 9.96
N PHE A 60 16.40 -13.32 9.43
CA PHE A 60 16.40 -12.92 8.02
C PHE A 60 17.48 -13.63 7.19
N LEU A 61 18.36 -14.39 7.83
CA LEU A 61 19.31 -15.28 7.18
C LEU A 61 18.61 -16.61 6.87
N LYS A 62 17.80 -16.63 5.81
CA LYS A 62 16.90 -17.76 5.53
C LYS A 62 17.58 -18.89 4.78
N VAL A 63 18.47 -18.57 3.84
CA VAL A 63 19.03 -19.52 2.88
C VAL A 63 20.54 -19.61 3.06
N GLU A 64 21.04 -20.83 3.18
CA GLU A 64 22.46 -21.15 3.24
C GLU A 64 22.95 -21.64 1.87
N VAL A 65 24.23 -21.42 1.55
CA VAL A 65 24.82 -21.84 0.29
C VAL A 65 25.92 -22.88 0.56
N GLU A 66 25.69 -24.12 0.16
CA GLU A 66 26.62 -25.18 0.29
C GLU A 66 26.98 -25.78 -1.10
N ASN A 67 28.21 -25.71 -1.49
CA ASN A 67 28.69 -26.24 -2.81
C ASN A 67 27.90 -25.68 -4.02
N GLY A 68 27.48 -24.39 -3.94
CA GLY A 68 26.67 -23.71 -4.95
C GLY A 68 25.19 -24.10 -4.95
N LEU A 69 24.73 -24.87 -3.96
CA LEU A 69 23.34 -25.20 -3.74
C LEU A 69 22.77 -24.27 -2.67
N TYR A 70 21.72 -23.52 -3.00
CA TYR A 70 20.96 -22.66 -2.11
C TYR A 70 19.89 -23.50 -1.40
N LYS A 71 19.96 -23.61 -0.07
CA LYS A 71 19.05 -24.46 0.71
C LYS A 71 18.74 -23.87 2.07
N VAL A 72 17.55 -24.20 2.60
CA VAL A 72 17.14 -23.87 3.98
C VAL A 72 17.34 -25.09 4.86
N ASN A 73 18.32 -25.03 5.77
CA ASN A 73 18.63 -26.13 6.71
C ASN A 73 17.82 -26.00 8.02
N SER A 74 17.34 -24.79 8.34
CA SER A 74 16.58 -24.53 9.55
C SER A 74 15.14 -25.01 9.43
N ARG A 75 14.75 -26.03 10.25
CA ARG A 75 13.37 -26.50 10.35
C ARG A 75 12.38 -25.40 10.76
N ARG A 76 12.83 -24.46 11.59
CA ARG A 76 12.00 -23.31 12.04
C ARG A 76 11.70 -22.37 10.88
N VAL A 77 12.70 -22.04 10.05
CA VAL A 77 12.54 -21.19 8.86
C VAL A 77 11.64 -21.89 7.85
N ALA A 78 11.87 -23.18 7.55
CA ALA A 78 11.04 -23.96 6.66
C ALA A 78 9.57 -24.02 7.10
N MET A 79 9.31 -24.22 8.40
CA MET A 79 7.96 -24.24 8.96
C MET A 79 7.28 -22.87 8.80
N ARG A 80 7.99 -21.78 9.16
CA ARG A 80 7.47 -20.42 9.02
C ARG A 80 7.11 -20.12 7.56
N HIS A 81 8.00 -20.46 6.63
CA HIS A 81 7.75 -20.26 5.20
C HIS A 81 6.50 -20.99 4.71
N ARG A 82 6.36 -22.29 5.07
CA ARG A 82 5.19 -23.10 4.68
C ARG A 82 3.87 -22.57 5.24
N LEU A 83 3.89 -21.96 6.43
CA LEU A 83 2.71 -21.36 7.04
C LEU A 83 2.35 -19.98 6.44
N SER A 84 3.31 -19.33 5.79
CA SER A 84 3.16 -17.98 5.22
C SER A 84 3.34 -17.97 3.70
N ILE A 85 3.25 -19.12 3.04
CA ILE A 85 3.40 -19.23 1.60
C ILE A 85 2.24 -18.55 0.88
N GLY A 86 2.56 -17.65 -0.04
CA GLY A 86 1.60 -16.87 -0.82
C GLY A 86 1.98 -15.40 -0.85
N THR A 87 1.42 -14.67 -1.77
CA THR A 87 1.68 -13.23 -1.98
C THR A 87 0.61 -12.34 -1.35
N ILE A 88 -0.40 -12.95 -0.72
CA ILE A 88 -1.44 -12.24 0.01
C ILE A 88 -1.04 -12.22 1.49
N THR A 89 -0.57 -11.08 1.95
CA THR A 89 -0.30 -10.85 3.37
C THR A 89 -1.58 -10.41 4.07
N SER A 90 -1.84 -10.99 5.24
CA SER A 90 -2.84 -10.41 6.14
C SER A 90 -2.30 -9.08 6.70
N GLU A 91 -3.18 -8.12 6.92
CA GLU A 91 -2.80 -6.91 7.64
C GLU A 91 -2.16 -7.28 8.99
N LEU A 92 -1.10 -6.56 9.34
CA LEU A 92 -0.38 -6.81 10.58
C LEU A 92 -1.31 -6.58 11.78
N SER A 93 -1.43 -7.59 12.61
CA SER A 93 -2.20 -7.55 13.83
C SER A 93 -1.30 -7.39 15.04
N LEU A 94 -1.65 -6.44 15.89
CA LEU A 94 -1.03 -6.29 17.22
C LEU A 94 -1.81 -7.10 18.23
N ARG A 95 -1.08 -7.74 19.15
CA ARG A 95 -1.71 -8.35 20.33
C ARG A 95 -2.18 -7.25 21.29
N VAL A 96 -3.42 -7.33 21.76
CA VAL A 96 -3.92 -6.44 22.82
C VAL A 96 -3.74 -7.14 24.17
N SER A 97 -3.00 -6.53 25.08
CA SER A 97 -2.69 -7.10 26.39
C SER A 97 -2.86 -6.07 27.49
N TRP A 98 -3.26 -6.55 28.66
CA TRP A 98 -3.28 -5.73 29.87
C TRP A 98 -1.86 -5.33 30.27
N LEU A 99 -1.71 -4.16 30.88
CA LEU A 99 -0.43 -3.77 31.53
C LEU A 99 0.01 -4.76 32.61
N SER A 100 -0.94 -5.39 33.27
CA SER A 100 -0.71 -6.41 34.33
C SER A 100 -0.44 -7.80 33.76
N GLY A 101 -0.44 -7.97 32.44
CA GLY A 101 -0.30 -9.25 31.77
C GLY A 101 -1.65 -9.86 31.37
N GLY A 102 -1.60 -10.82 30.45
CA GLY A 102 -2.79 -11.46 29.87
C GLY A 102 -3.24 -10.82 28.55
N SER A 103 -3.49 -11.66 27.55
CA SER A 103 -3.94 -11.25 26.20
C SER A 103 -5.45 -11.14 26.16
N LEU A 104 -5.94 -10.14 25.43
CA LEU A 104 -7.36 -9.90 25.17
C LEU A 104 -7.77 -10.33 23.76
N GLY A 105 -6.80 -10.47 22.84
CA GLY A 105 -7.02 -10.76 21.42
C GLY A 105 -6.05 -10.01 20.53
N THR A 106 -6.40 -9.88 19.25
CA THR A 106 -5.60 -9.17 18.26
C THR A 106 -6.42 -8.06 17.60
N ILE A 107 -5.75 -6.99 17.23
CA ILE A 107 -6.34 -5.81 16.59
C ILE A 107 -5.42 -5.33 15.47
N GLU A 108 -5.99 -4.77 14.40
CA GLU A 108 -5.19 -4.26 13.28
C GLU A 108 -4.26 -3.13 13.71
N GLU A 109 -3.02 -3.17 13.24
CA GLU A 109 -2.02 -2.15 13.49
C GLU A 109 -2.50 -0.78 13.00
N GLY A 110 -3.15 -0.72 11.83
CA GLY A 110 -3.67 0.52 11.25
C GLY A 110 -4.67 1.25 12.14
N PHE A 111 -5.43 0.54 12.98
CA PHE A 111 -6.28 1.14 14.00
C PHE A 111 -5.46 1.70 15.17
N ILE A 112 -4.55 0.89 15.72
CA ILE A 112 -3.72 1.29 16.87
C ILE A 112 -2.78 2.44 16.53
N ALA A 113 -2.26 2.50 15.30
CA ALA A 113 -1.37 3.57 14.85
C ALA A 113 -2.03 4.97 14.89
N LYS A 114 -3.34 5.03 14.83
CA LYS A 114 -4.11 6.29 14.95
C LYS A 114 -4.36 6.72 16.39
N LEU A 115 -4.13 5.83 17.36
CA LEU A 115 -4.39 6.10 18.77
C LEU A 115 -3.20 6.81 19.42
N LYS A 116 -3.52 7.79 20.26
CA LYS A 116 -2.56 8.40 21.19
C LYS A 116 -2.72 7.79 22.58
N PRO A 117 -1.63 7.69 23.38
CA PRO A 117 -1.74 7.29 24.78
C PRO A 117 -2.84 8.09 25.51
N GLY A 118 -3.71 7.39 26.25
CA GLY A 118 -4.88 7.98 26.88
C GLY A 118 -6.17 7.89 26.05
N ASN A 119 -6.11 7.60 24.75
CA ASN A 119 -7.32 7.39 23.96
C ASN A 119 -8.09 6.16 24.47
N VAL A 120 -9.40 6.27 24.50
CA VAL A 120 -10.31 5.19 24.91
C VAL A 120 -10.94 4.57 23.67
N PHE A 121 -10.95 3.23 23.64
CA PHE A 121 -11.57 2.48 22.56
C PHE A 121 -12.30 1.24 23.09
N TRP A 122 -13.24 0.73 22.30
CA TRP A 122 -14.00 -0.47 22.64
C TRP A 122 -13.33 -1.70 22.02
N PHE A 123 -13.07 -2.73 22.86
CA PHE A 123 -12.52 -3.97 22.37
C PHE A 123 -12.93 -5.14 23.25
N ALA A 124 -13.29 -6.28 22.66
CA ALA A 124 -13.74 -7.48 23.37
C ALA A 124 -14.85 -7.18 24.41
N GLY A 125 -15.82 -6.33 24.04
CA GLY A 125 -16.95 -5.93 24.90
C GLY A 125 -16.56 -5.05 26.10
N ARG A 126 -15.38 -4.41 26.06
CA ARG A 126 -14.85 -3.61 27.18
C ARG A 126 -14.37 -2.26 26.70
N SER A 127 -14.48 -1.25 27.59
CA SER A 127 -13.87 0.06 27.38
C SER A 127 -12.42 0.02 27.86
N LEU A 128 -11.47 0.24 26.95
CA LEU A 128 -10.03 0.14 27.20
C LEU A 128 -9.38 1.49 26.91
N GLU A 129 -8.42 1.87 27.75
CA GLU A 129 -7.56 3.03 27.50
C GLU A 129 -6.22 2.54 26.94
N PHE A 130 -5.82 3.07 25.80
CA PHE A 130 -4.55 2.79 25.17
C PHE A 130 -3.40 3.42 25.94
N VAL A 131 -2.35 2.66 26.20
CA VAL A 131 -1.20 3.12 26.97
C VAL A 131 0.03 3.27 26.07
N ARG A 132 0.42 2.19 25.39
CA ARG A 132 1.61 2.18 24.49
C ARG A 132 1.62 0.94 23.62
N VAL A 133 2.44 0.96 22.58
CA VAL A 133 2.87 -0.23 21.83
C VAL A 133 4.30 -0.61 22.24
N LYS A 134 4.55 -1.89 22.40
CA LYS A 134 5.88 -2.46 22.57
C LYS A 134 5.89 -3.87 21.99
N GLU A 135 6.86 -4.19 21.12
CA GLU A 135 7.07 -5.54 20.56
C GLU A 135 5.79 -6.17 19.99
N MET A 136 5.14 -5.48 19.02
CA MET A 136 3.89 -5.91 18.39
C MET A 136 2.73 -6.17 19.38
N THR A 137 2.77 -5.53 20.55
CA THR A 137 1.75 -5.62 21.58
C THR A 137 1.25 -4.23 21.96
N ALA A 138 -0.05 -4.02 21.83
CA ALA A 138 -0.76 -2.84 22.32
C ALA A 138 -1.13 -3.06 23.80
N TYR A 139 -0.52 -2.31 24.69
CA TYR A 139 -0.81 -2.37 26.11
C TYR A 139 -1.95 -1.44 26.47
N VAL A 140 -2.89 -1.97 27.22
CA VAL A 140 -4.11 -1.26 27.61
C VAL A 140 -4.39 -1.39 29.11
N LYS A 141 -5.19 -0.48 29.63
CA LYS A 141 -5.80 -0.58 30.96
C LYS A 141 -7.31 -0.41 30.86
N LYS A 142 -8.04 -0.87 31.87
CA LYS A 142 -9.49 -0.74 31.93
C LYS A 142 -9.87 0.74 32.04
N SER A 143 -10.85 1.15 31.25
CA SER A 143 -11.46 2.49 31.32
C SER A 143 -12.88 2.41 31.86
N LYS A 144 -13.31 3.45 32.58
CA LYS A 144 -14.71 3.65 33.00
C LYS A 144 -15.47 4.59 32.06
N ALA A 145 -14.82 5.09 31.02
CA ALA A 145 -15.44 5.98 30.05
C ALA A 145 -16.56 5.27 29.27
N THR A 146 -17.67 5.94 29.11
CA THR A 146 -18.84 5.46 28.36
C THR A 146 -18.77 5.80 26.87
N LYS A 147 -17.81 6.64 26.47
CA LYS A 147 -17.52 6.97 25.07
C LYS A 147 -16.12 6.51 24.74
N GLY A 148 -15.96 5.92 23.56
CA GLY A 148 -14.68 5.43 23.08
C GLY A 148 -14.71 5.24 21.58
N ILE A 149 -13.53 5.19 20.97
CA ILE A 149 -13.37 4.95 19.53
C ILE A 149 -13.74 3.48 19.25
N ILE A 150 -14.52 3.26 18.23
CA ILE A 150 -14.87 1.91 17.78
C ILE A 150 -13.77 1.44 16.84
N PRO A 151 -13.15 0.27 17.07
CA PRO A 151 -12.19 -0.30 16.13
C PRO A 151 -12.82 -0.50 14.77
N SER A 152 -12.05 -0.16 13.75
CA SER A 152 -12.38 -0.46 12.36
C SER A 152 -11.33 -1.42 11.81
N TRP A 153 -11.79 -2.42 11.09
CA TRP A 153 -10.93 -3.34 10.35
C TRP A 153 -11.00 -2.96 8.88
N ALA A 154 -9.84 -2.76 8.26
CA ALA A 154 -9.79 -2.40 6.86
C ALA A 154 -10.22 -3.57 5.96
N GLY A 155 -10.03 -4.81 6.44
CA GLY A 155 -10.24 -6.02 5.65
C GLY A 155 -9.28 -6.12 4.47
N GLY A 156 -9.22 -7.27 3.83
CA GLY A 156 -8.50 -7.43 2.57
C GLY A 156 -9.26 -6.72 1.45
N ARG A 157 -8.89 -5.48 1.14
CA ARG A 157 -9.48 -4.76 0.02
C ARG A 157 -8.71 -5.12 -1.24
N MET A 158 -9.31 -5.92 -2.10
CA MET A 158 -8.82 -6.07 -3.46
C MET A 158 -8.98 -4.74 -4.20
N PRO A 159 -7.93 -4.19 -4.83
CA PRO A 159 -8.05 -3.00 -5.65
C PRO A 159 -8.91 -3.30 -6.89
N LEU A 160 -9.55 -2.26 -7.44
CA LEU A 160 -10.18 -2.39 -8.75
C LEU A 160 -9.16 -2.85 -9.78
N SER A 161 -9.54 -3.83 -10.58
CA SER A 161 -8.72 -4.23 -11.74
C SER A 161 -8.84 -3.17 -12.83
N SER A 162 -7.84 -3.11 -13.73
CA SER A 162 -7.87 -2.19 -14.87
C SER A 162 -9.10 -2.39 -15.76
N GLN A 163 -9.58 -3.65 -15.89
CA GLN A 163 -10.79 -3.96 -16.66
C GLN A 163 -12.03 -3.38 -15.99
N LEU A 164 -12.18 -3.54 -14.67
CA LEU A 164 -13.31 -2.97 -13.94
C LEU A 164 -13.25 -1.45 -13.91
N SER A 165 -12.09 -0.88 -13.79
CA SER A 165 -11.85 0.57 -13.87
C SER A 165 -12.26 1.14 -15.25
N ALA A 166 -11.94 0.43 -16.33
CA ALA A 166 -12.37 0.83 -17.68
C ALA A 166 -13.90 0.81 -17.80
N VAL A 167 -14.55 -0.28 -17.38
CA VAL A 167 -16.03 -0.38 -17.39
C VAL A 167 -16.67 0.73 -16.56
N PHE A 168 -16.06 1.09 -15.42
CA PHE A 168 -16.56 2.17 -14.57
C PHE A 168 -16.49 3.53 -15.30
N ARG A 169 -15.37 3.85 -15.97
CA ARG A 169 -15.25 5.07 -16.78
C ARG A 169 -16.24 5.11 -17.95
N ASP A 170 -16.43 3.96 -18.62
CA ASP A 170 -17.42 3.86 -19.71
C ASP A 170 -18.84 4.13 -19.20
N LYS A 171 -19.18 3.68 -17.98
CA LYS A 171 -20.48 3.96 -17.35
C LYS A 171 -20.65 5.43 -16.96
N LEU A 172 -19.61 6.09 -16.48
CA LEU A 172 -19.65 7.54 -16.24
C LEU A 172 -19.85 8.32 -17.55
N ASP A 173 -19.17 7.90 -18.62
CA ASP A 173 -19.32 8.47 -19.95
C ASP A 173 -20.74 8.28 -20.51
N ASP A 174 -21.31 7.10 -20.37
CA ASP A 174 -22.71 6.79 -20.69
C ASP A 174 -23.65 7.79 -19.98
N VAL A 175 -23.48 7.98 -18.67
CA VAL A 175 -24.29 8.92 -17.87
C VAL A 175 -24.10 10.37 -18.34
N ALA A 176 -22.87 10.78 -18.63
CA ALA A 176 -22.59 12.13 -19.15
C ALA A 176 -23.32 12.41 -20.47
N HIS A 177 -23.54 11.36 -21.28
CA HIS A 177 -24.29 11.43 -22.53
C HIS A 177 -25.80 11.09 -22.37
N GLY A 178 -26.31 10.96 -21.13
CA GLY A 178 -27.71 10.68 -20.86
C GLY A 178 -28.12 9.21 -21.13
N VAL A 179 -27.19 8.29 -21.22
CA VAL A 179 -27.44 6.86 -21.38
C VAL A 179 -27.53 6.19 -20.02
N GLU A 180 -28.74 5.86 -19.58
CA GLU A 180 -29.02 5.25 -18.28
C GLU A 180 -29.79 3.94 -18.48
N LYS A 181 -29.07 2.86 -18.76
CA LYS A 181 -29.68 1.54 -19.04
C LYS A 181 -29.60 0.59 -17.85
N ASP A 182 -28.59 0.71 -17.03
CA ASP A 182 -28.33 -0.21 -15.92
C ASP A 182 -29.09 0.23 -14.67
N GLU A 183 -29.62 -0.72 -13.90
CA GLU A 183 -30.40 -0.44 -12.69
C GLU A 183 -29.59 0.33 -11.65
N GLU A 184 -28.28 0.04 -11.52
CA GLU A 184 -27.35 0.72 -10.64
C GLU A 184 -27.16 2.18 -11.04
N VAL A 185 -27.01 2.45 -12.33
CA VAL A 185 -26.89 3.81 -12.89
C VAL A 185 -28.17 4.61 -12.62
N ILE A 186 -29.35 3.99 -12.84
CA ILE A 186 -30.65 4.61 -12.55
C ILE A 186 -30.78 4.94 -11.07
N ALA A 187 -30.36 4.03 -10.18
CA ALA A 187 -30.40 4.24 -8.73
C ALA A 187 -29.46 5.38 -8.28
N LEU A 188 -28.34 5.57 -8.96
CA LEU A 188 -27.36 6.64 -8.66
C LEU A 188 -27.67 7.98 -9.35
N ARG A 189 -28.71 8.06 -10.18
CA ARG A 189 -29.10 9.31 -10.88
C ARG A 189 -29.15 10.57 -9.99
N PRO A 190 -29.68 10.54 -8.75
CA PRO A 190 -29.67 11.74 -7.90
C PRO A 190 -28.25 12.22 -7.58
N LEU A 191 -27.30 11.28 -7.39
CA LEU A 191 -25.90 11.60 -7.14
C LEU A 191 -25.24 12.21 -8.37
N PHE A 192 -25.46 11.64 -9.55
CA PHE A 192 -24.89 12.16 -10.79
C PHE A 192 -25.41 13.56 -11.13
N LYS A 193 -26.71 13.81 -10.90
CA LYS A 193 -27.27 15.16 -11.07
C LYS A 193 -26.63 16.17 -10.13
N LEU A 194 -26.46 15.80 -8.85
CA LEU A 194 -25.83 16.67 -7.88
C LEU A 194 -24.36 16.95 -8.27
N GLN A 195 -23.63 15.94 -8.75
CA GLN A 195 -22.27 16.12 -9.23
C GLN A 195 -22.22 17.08 -10.43
N GLN A 196 -23.11 16.97 -11.39
CA GLN A 196 -23.19 17.86 -12.54
C GLN A 196 -23.59 19.29 -12.17
N GLU A 197 -24.42 19.48 -11.13
CA GLU A 197 -24.83 20.80 -10.65
C GLU A 197 -23.72 21.50 -9.86
N LEU A 198 -22.93 20.78 -9.11
CA LEU A 198 -21.89 21.34 -8.23
C LEU A 198 -20.51 21.40 -8.88
N SER A 199 -20.21 20.51 -9.83
CA SER A 199 -18.92 20.38 -10.46
C SER A 199 -19.07 19.85 -11.89
N HIS A 200 -18.44 18.72 -12.19
CA HIS A 200 -18.44 18.08 -13.50
C HIS A 200 -18.55 16.56 -13.38
N LEU A 201 -19.16 15.91 -14.36
CA LEU A 201 -19.13 14.46 -14.50
C LEU A 201 -18.16 14.11 -15.64
N PRO A 202 -16.99 13.53 -15.33
CA PRO A 202 -15.94 13.35 -16.36
C PRO A 202 -16.34 12.32 -17.40
N GLN A 203 -16.01 12.59 -18.65
CA GLN A 203 -16.11 11.66 -19.76
C GLN A 203 -14.90 10.72 -19.80
N SER A 204 -14.97 9.68 -20.60
CA SER A 204 -13.92 8.62 -20.65
C SER A 204 -12.54 9.13 -21.05
N HIS A 205 -12.48 10.24 -21.79
CA HIS A 205 -11.23 10.88 -22.24
C HIS A 205 -10.79 12.06 -21.36
N GLU A 206 -11.53 12.36 -20.28
CA GLU A 206 -11.23 13.45 -19.37
C GLU A 206 -10.58 12.93 -18.09
N PHE A 207 -9.65 13.71 -17.56
CA PHE A 207 -9.06 13.50 -16.26
C PHE A 207 -9.44 14.65 -15.33
N MET A 208 -10.38 14.38 -14.42
CA MET A 208 -10.94 15.41 -13.55
C MET A 208 -10.00 15.71 -12.39
N ILE A 209 -9.76 17.01 -12.15
CA ILE A 209 -9.01 17.53 -11.02
C ILE A 209 -9.86 18.62 -10.36
N GLU A 210 -10.09 18.53 -9.06
CA GLU A 210 -10.79 19.53 -8.29
C GLU A 210 -9.87 20.15 -7.25
N SER A 211 -9.91 21.49 -7.13
CA SER A 211 -9.17 22.24 -6.12
C SER A 211 -10.12 23.12 -5.31
N PHE A 212 -10.01 23.04 -4.00
CA PHE A 212 -10.77 23.89 -3.08
C PHE A 212 -10.04 24.08 -1.75
N HIS A 213 -10.51 25.04 -0.97
CA HIS A 213 -10.01 25.33 0.37
C HIS A 213 -11.09 25.06 1.42
N SER A 214 -10.70 24.42 2.53
CA SER A 214 -11.55 24.19 3.69
C SER A 214 -10.87 24.62 4.99
N ARG A 215 -11.45 24.29 6.13
CA ARG A 215 -10.81 24.49 7.44
C ARG A 215 -9.60 23.61 7.67
N ASP A 216 -9.51 22.50 6.95
CA ASP A 216 -8.43 21.52 7.08
C ASP A 216 -7.24 21.86 6.17
N GLY A 217 -7.38 22.84 5.26
CA GLY A 217 -6.35 23.31 4.36
C GLY A 217 -6.78 23.36 2.90
N HIS A 218 -5.79 23.32 2.01
CA HIS A 218 -5.97 23.29 0.57
C HIS A 218 -6.06 21.85 0.09
N HIS A 219 -7.14 21.54 -0.60
CA HIS A 219 -7.45 20.21 -1.14
C HIS A 219 -7.22 20.19 -2.64
N LEU A 220 -6.57 19.16 -3.12
CA LEU A 220 -6.44 18.85 -4.53
C LEU A 220 -6.83 17.40 -4.74
N LEU A 221 -7.97 17.18 -5.40
CA LEU A 221 -8.51 15.86 -5.67
C LEU A 221 -8.29 15.49 -7.13
N PHE A 222 -7.88 14.24 -7.34
CA PHE A 222 -7.66 13.64 -8.65
C PHE A 222 -8.55 12.42 -8.80
N TYR A 223 -9.22 12.28 -9.96
CA TYR A 223 -10.16 11.20 -10.22
C TYR A 223 -9.76 10.38 -11.47
N PRO A 224 -8.66 9.62 -11.41
CA PRO A 224 -8.23 8.78 -12.55
C PRO A 224 -9.07 7.50 -12.71
N PHE A 225 -9.78 7.04 -11.67
CA PHE A 225 -10.58 5.81 -11.65
C PHE A 225 -9.78 4.56 -12.08
N GLU A 226 -8.51 4.48 -11.69
CA GLU A 226 -7.60 3.38 -12.08
C GLU A 226 -7.35 2.38 -10.94
N GLY A 227 -8.05 2.56 -9.82
CA GLY A 227 -7.90 1.72 -8.65
C GLY A 227 -6.75 2.16 -7.73
N ARG A 228 -6.88 1.77 -6.49
CA ARG A 228 -6.07 2.21 -5.36
C ARG A 228 -4.56 2.06 -5.55
N LEU A 229 -4.08 0.95 -6.17
CA LEU A 229 -2.65 0.73 -6.34
C LEU A 229 -2.02 1.76 -7.28
N VAL A 230 -2.72 2.11 -8.36
CA VAL A 230 -2.28 3.17 -9.28
C VAL A 230 -2.33 4.51 -8.58
N HIS A 231 -3.42 4.78 -7.83
CA HIS A 231 -3.58 6.03 -7.09
C HIS A 231 -2.49 6.24 -6.03
N GLU A 232 -2.04 5.20 -5.36
CA GLU A 232 -0.93 5.26 -4.38
C GLU A 232 0.36 5.76 -5.04
N GLY A 233 0.70 5.22 -6.22
CA GLY A 233 1.87 5.64 -6.99
C GLY A 233 1.72 7.06 -7.54
N MET A 234 0.57 7.36 -8.14
CA MET A 234 0.28 8.69 -8.71
C MET A 234 0.29 9.78 -7.63
N ALA A 235 -0.35 9.55 -6.50
CA ALA A 235 -0.41 10.53 -5.40
C ALA A 235 0.99 10.89 -4.90
N SER A 236 1.84 9.90 -4.70
CA SER A 236 3.23 10.13 -4.28
C SER A 236 4.03 10.89 -5.34
N LEU A 237 3.91 10.49 -6.60
CA LEU A 237 4.59 11.12 -7.73
C LEU A 237 4.16 12.58 -7.90
N LEU A 238 2.84 12.85 -7.92
CA LEU A 238 2.33 14.20 -8.15
C LEU A 238 2.63 15.11 -6.96
N ALA A 239 2.50 14.63 -5.72
CA ALA A 239 2.93 15.39 -4.54
C ALA A 239 4.41 15.79 -4.63
N TYR A 240 5.28 14.86 -5.05
CA TYR A 240 6.69 15.13 -5.25
C TYR A 240 6.94 16.16 -6.36
N ARG A 241 6.29 16.03 -7.52
CA ARG A 241 6.45 16.95 -8.64
C ARG A 241 5.94 18.35 -8.31
N ILE A 242 4.78 18.48 -7.67
CA ILE A 242 4.26 19.77 -7.23
C ILE A 242 5.18 20.38 -6.16
N SER A 243 5.75 19.59 -5.27
CA SER A 243 6.70 20.09 -4.26
C SER A 243 8.00 20.66 -4.83
N LYS A 244 8.37 20.30 -6.07
CA LYS A 244 9.50 20.93 -6.78
C LYS A 244 9.18 22.37 -7.22
N ILE A 245 7.91 22.69 -7.44
CA ILE A 245 7.47 24.04 -7.81
C ILE A 245 7.36 24.90 -6.55
N LYS A 246 6.64 24.40 -5.56
CA LYS A 246 6.49 25.04 -4.24
C LYS A 246 6.65 23.98 -3.15
N SER A 247 7.67 24.16 -2.31
CA SER A 247 7.92 23.22 -1.21
C SER A 247 6.75 23.18 -0.25
N ALA A 248 6.10 22.02 -0.15
CA ALA A 248 5.01 21.75 0.77
C ALA A 248 5.01 20.27 1.19
N SER A 249 4.40 20.00 2.35
CA SER A 249 4.15 18.65 2.82
C SER A 249 2.69 18.28 2.56
N TYR A 250 2.45 17.09 2.04
CA TYR A 250 1.12 16.63 1.69
C TYR A 250 0.66 15.47 2.57
N SER A 251 -0.54 15.57 3.10
CA SER A 251 -1.31 14.41 3.57
C SER A 251 -2.01 13.78 2.38
N ILE A 252 -1.87 12.47 2.23
CA ILE A 252 -2.44 11.72 1.10
C ILE A 252 -3.58 10.84 1.61
N ALA A 253 -4.76 11.00 1.02
CA ALA A 253 -5.89 10.08 1.18
C ALA A 253 -6.24 9.48 -0.19
N MET A 254 -6.66 8.20 -0.22
CA MET A 254 -6.99 7.55 -1.49
C MET A 254 -8.03 6.46 -1.34
N ASN A 255 -8.73 6.19 -2.42
CA ASN A 255 -9.62 5.05 -2.60
C ASN A 255 -9.48 4.48 -4.03
N ASP A 256 -10.40 3.60 -4.44
CA ASP A 256 -10.34 3.00 -5.77
C ASP A 256 -10.81 3.93 -6.91
N TYR A 257 -11.34 5.11 -6.58
CA TYR A 257 -11.88 6.07 -7.55
C TYR A 257 -10.97 7.28 -7.75
N GLY A 258 -10.19 7.65 -6.73
CA GLY A 258 -9.31 8.81 -6.78
C GLY A 258 -8.43 8.96 -5.56
N PHE A 259 -7.72 10.07 -5.49
CA PHE A 259 -6.88 10.43 -4.35
C PHE A 259 -6.88 11.92 -4.11
N GLU A 260 -6.52 12.30 -2.91
CA GLU A 260 -6.44 13.66 -2.41
C GLU A 260 -5.01 13.98 -1.98
N LEU A 261 -4.57 15.17 -2.30
CA LEU A 261 -3.40 15.84 -1.71
C LEU A 261 -3.89 17.00 -0.86
N LEU A 262 -3.67 16.94 0.45
CA LEU A 262 -4.07 17.97 1.40
C LEU A 262 -2.81 18.62 2.00
N THR A 263 -2.79 19.93 2.06
CA THR A 263 -1.71 20.73 2.66
C THR A 263 -2.24 22.03 3.25
N ASP A 264 -1.49 22.60 4.21
CA ASP A 264 -1.77 23.94 4.76
C ASP A 264 -1.37 25.07 3.79
N GLU A 265 -0.58 24.75 2.77
CA GLU A 265 -0.05 25.71 1.79
C GLU A 265 -0.93 25.74 0.53
N GLU A 266 -1.08 26.92 -0.07
CA GLU A 266 -1.73 27.03 -1.38
C GLU A 266 -0.98 26.22 -2.45
N ILE A 267 -1.73 25.37 -3.15
CA ILE A 267 -1.16 24.45 -4.17
C ILE A 267 -1.10 25.18 -5.51
N PRO A 268 0.08 25.30 -6.14
CA PRO A 268 0.25 25.97 -7.42
C PRO A 268 -0.18 25.07 -8.60
N ILE A 269 -1.43 24.59 -8.59
CA ILE A 269 -1.89 23.59 -9.57
C ILE A 269 -1.94 24.16 -10.99
N GLU A 270 -2.36 25.41 -11.16
CA GLU A 270 -2.38 26.05 -12.49
C GLU A 270 -0.97 26.12 -13.09
N GLN A 271 0.01 26.58 -12.31
CA GLN A 271 1.40 26.58 -12.71
C GLN A 271 1.93 25.18 -12.99
N ALA A 272 1.52 24.18 -12.21
CA ALA A 272 1.93 22.78 -12.41
C ALA A 272 1.35 22.19 -13.69
N LEU A 273 0.14 22.59 -14.08
CA LEU A 273 -0.53 22.16 -15.31
C LEU A 273 0.02 22.86 -16.56
N GLU A 274 0.51 24.10 -16.43
CA GLU A 274 1.16 24.82 -17.53
C GLU A 274 2.52 24.22 -17.90
N THR A 275 3.16 23.53 -16.95
CA THR A 275 4.40 22.80 -17.24
C THR A 275 4.04 21.40 -17.73
N ASP A 276 4.62 20.98 -18.86
CA ASP A 276 4.44 19.63 -19.40
C ASP A 276 5.01 18.52 -18.48
N ASP A 277 5.57 18.90 -17.33
CA ASP A 277 6.29 17.99 -16.44
C ASP A 277 5.38 17.23 -15.46
N LEU A 278 4.21 17.77 -15.08
CA LEU A 278 3.38 17.17 -14.06
C LEU A 278 2.95 15.73 -14.40
N PHE A 279 2.53 15.49 -15.64
CA PHE A 279 2.12 14.18 -16.17
C PHE A 279 3.13 13.59 -17.17
N SER A 280 4.32 14.18 -17.27
CA SER A 280 5.35 13.73 -18.19
C SER A 280 5.89 12.35 -17.84
N ILE A 281 6.21 11.57 -18.87
CA ILE A 281 6.96 10.30 -18.71
C ILE A 281 8.47 10.52 -18.61
N HIS A 282 8.96 11.75 -18.86
CA HIS A 282 10.38 12.07 -18.68
C HIS A 282 10.76 11.97 -17.21
N ASN A 283 11.89 11.34 -16.93
CA ASN A 283 12.41 11.08 -15.59
C ASN A 283 11.42 10.33 -14.65
N LEU A 284 10.40 9.67 -15.22
CA LEU A 284 9.33 9.04 -14.47
C LEU A 284 9.85 8.06 -13.40
N LEU A 285 10.82 7.20 -13.77
CA LEU A 285 11.38 6.21 -12.85
C LEU A 285 12.15 6.87 -11.70
N ASP A 286 12.96 7.88 -12.01
CA ASP A 286 13.73 8.61 -11.00
C ASP A 286 12.80 9.40 -10.07
N ASP A 287 11.77 10.04 -10.60
CA ASP A 287 10.78 10.78 -9.81
C ASP A 287 9.98 9.83 -8.91
N ILE A 288 9.59 8.65 -9.41
CA ILE A 288 8.93 7.62 -8.59
C ILE A 288 9.85 7.17 -7.46
N GLN A 289 11.11 6.86 -7.74
CA GLN A 289 12.05 6.43 -6.71
C GLN A 289 12.26 7.50 -5.63
N HIS A 290 12.38 8.77 -6.01
CA HIS A 290 12.51 9.87 -5.07
C HIS A 290 11.21 10.08 -4.27
N SER A 291 10.04 10.02 -4.91
CA SER A 291 8.76 10.20 -4.25
C SER A 291 8.48 9.10 -3.21
N LEU A 292 8.82 7.85 -3.53
CA LEU A 292 8.64 6.72 -2.62
C LEU A 292 9.59 6.79 -1.43
N ASN A 293 10.86 7.17 -1.63
CA ASN A 293 11.83 7.29 -0.55
C ASN A 293 11.48 8.39 0.47
N ALA A 294 10.74 9.40 0.04
CA ALA A 294 10.25 10.47 0.89
C ALA A 294 8.97 10.10 1.67
N ASN A 295 8.31 9.00 1.34
CA ASN A 295 6.96 8.69 1.80
C ASN A 295 6.93 7.55 2.84
N GLU A 296 6.10 7.72 3.90
CA GLU A 296 5.85 6.68 4.91
C GLU A 296 5.14 5.44 4.31
N ILE A 297 4.43 5.61 3.20
CA ILE A 297 3.76 4.52 2.47
C ILE A 297 4.78 3.49 2.00
N ALA A 298 5.96 3.91 1.50
CA ALA A 298 7.02 3.00 1.08
C ALA A 298 7.55 2.14 2.23
N ARG A 299 7.62 2.68 3.45
CA ARG A 299 8.03 1.91 4.64
C ARG A 299 7.04 0.79 4.96
N ARG A 300 5.73 1.03 4.79
CA ARG A 300 4.69 0.02 4.97
C ARG A 300 4.79 -1.05 3.91
N ARG A 301 4.92 -0.68 2.64
CA ARG A 301 5.07 -1.63 1.52
C ARG A 301 6.34 -2.45 1.61
N PHE A 302 7.45 -1.83 2.00
CA PHE A 302 8.70 -2.56 2.23
C PHE A 302 8.53 -3.65 3.31
N ARG A 303 7.79 -3.37 4.37
CA ARG A 303 7.50 -4.35 5.42
C ARG A 303 6.65 -5.51 4.89
N ASP A 304 5.62 -5.22 4.09
CA ASP A 304 4.77 -6.25 3.47
C ASP A 304 5.61 -7.13 2.52
N ILE A 305 6.45 -6.52 1.69
CA ILE A 305 7.38 -7.22 0.78
C ILE A 305 8.37 -8.08 1.58
N ALA A 306 8.95 -7.55 2.65
CA ALA A 306 9.86 -8.30 3.52
C ALA A 306 9.17 -9.44 4.27
N HIS A 307 7.86 -9.38 4.46
CA HIS A 307 7.08 -10.46 5.06
C HIS A 307 6.76 -11.58 4.07
N ILE A 308 6.59 -11.25 2.78
CA ILE A 308 6.41 -12.21 1.69
C ILE A 308 7.74 -12.95 1.40
N GLY A 309 8.84 -12.22 1.30
CA GLY A 309 10.20 -12.77 1.12
C GLY A 309 10.76 -13.33 2.40
#